data_2989e34ede899e485c43704aab392d68
#
_entry.id   2989e34ede899e485c43704aab392d68
#
_cell.length_a   1.000
_cell.length_b   1.000
_cell.length_c   1.000
_cell.angle_alpha   90.00
_cell.angle_beta   90.00
_cell.angle_gamma   90.00
#
_symmetry.space_group_name_H-M   'P 1'
#
loop_
_entity.id
_entity.type
_entity.pdbx_description
1 polymer ?
#
loop_
_entity_poly.entity_id
_entity_poly.type
_entity_poly.pdbx_seq_one_letter_code
_entity_poly.pdbx_strand_id
1 'polypeptide(L)'
;MSDLWVFFNVTLTDIIATRAIIILVCLGILATYTGYVIGQFKWKYPHISNMADAGEVIAGAFGRELLGIGQILFLVFIMASHLLTFVIAMNTITEHGTCSIVFGVVGMVVSFVLSLPRTLAKMSWLSLVSFISILSAVIVTMIGVGITAPGSDTIQATVDTNLFHGFTAVTNIVFAFSGHAAFFGLAAELKNPRDFPKALVLLQSIDISLYIVAAVVIYRYGGADVASPALGSASPVVSKVAYGIALPTIIIAGVINGHIAFKYIYIRIFRGTDRMHKRDWIAVGSWIGIGLALWILAWIIAESIPVFSNLLSLIVRSIPPSPRDMLTNEISDRSIC
;
A
#
# COMPACT_ATOMS: atom_id res chain seq x y z
N MET A 1 5.18 0.33 -6.55
CA MET A 1 6.30 0.49 -5.58
C MET A 1 5.83 0.76 -4.16
N SER A 2 4.67 1.40 -3.94
CA SER A 2 4.00 1.43 -2.63
C SER A 2 3.66 0.02 -2.12
N ASP A 3 3.45 -0.88 -3.06
CA ASP A 3 2.98 -2.24 -2.83
C ASP A 3 4.06 -3.17 -2.26
N LEU A 4 5.35 -2.88 -2.54
CA LEU A 4 6.49 -3.60 -1.95
C LEU A 4 6.45 -3.55 -0.41
N TRP A 5 6.05 -2.42 0.12
CA TRP A 5 5.92 -2.20 1.54
C TRP A 5 4.81 -3.03 2.18
N VAL A 6 3.68 -3.16 1.52
CA VAL A 6 2.54 -3.94 1.99
C VAL A 6 2.85 -5.44 2.00
N PHE A 7 3.54 -5.94 0.97
CA PHE A 7 3.94 -7.33 0.88
C PHE A 7 4.82 -7.77 2.04
N PHE A 8 5.76 -6.92 2.47
CA PHE A 8 6.64 -7.22 3.61
C PHE A 8 5.91 -7.32 4.94
N ASN A 9 4.67 -6.88 5.01
CA ASN A 9 4.01 -6.72 6.29
C ASN A 9 3.22 -7.93 6.79
N VAL A 10 2.76 -8.83 5.95
CA VAL A 10 1.74 -9.80 6.40
C VAL A 10 1.83 -11.20 5.77
N THR A 11 2.53 -11.36 4.68
CA THR A 11 2.31 -12.53 3.82
C THR A 11 3.09 -13.78 4.22
N LEU A 12 4.12 -13.64 5.04
CA LEU A 12 5.10 -14.72 5.25
C LEU A 12 4.79 -15.68 6.39
N THR A 13 4.02 -15.24 7.37
CA THR A 13 3.75 -16.02 8.58
C THR A 13 2.60 -17.01 8.44
N ASP A 14 1.62 -16.71 7.59
CA ASP A 14 0.37 -17.48 7.54
C ASP A 14 0.31 -18.53 6.42
N ILE A 15 1.19 -18.47 5.43
CA ILE A 15 1.28 -19.43 4.33
C ILE A 15 2.73 -19.83 4.09
N ILE A 16 2.99 -21.07 4.22
CA ILE A 16 4.20 -21.86 3.99
C ILE A 16 5.00 -21.38 2.78
N ALA A 17 6.31 -21.27 2.91
CA ALA A 17 7.24 -20.74 1.92
C ALA A 17 6.98 -21.23 0.48
N THR A 18 6.75 -22.51 0.25
CA THR A 18 6.56 -23.05 -1.10
C THR A 18 5.20 -22.68 -1.69
N ARG A 19 4.12 -22.79 -0.92
CA ARG A 19 2.77 -22.43 -1.40
C ARG A 19 2.62 -20.92 -1.58
N ALA A 20 3.18 -20.13 -0.67
CA ALA A 20 3.19 -18.67 -0.76
C ALA A 20 3.93 -18.19 -2.01
N ILE A 21 5.08 -18.79 -2.35
CA ILE A 21 5.83 -18.45 -3.57
C ILE A 21 5.03 -18.77 -4.82
N ILE A 22 4.38 -19.95 -4.87
CA ILE A 22 3.53 -20.33 -6.02
C ILE A 22 2.38 -19.32 -6.18
N ILE A 23 1.68 -19.00 -5.09
CA ILE A 23 0.57 -18.03 -5.11
C ILE A 23 1.08 -16.65 -5.53
N LEU A 24 2.23 -16.21 -5.01
CA LEU A 24 2.84 -14.94 -5.35
C LEU A 24 3.16 -14.85 -6.84
N VAL A 25 3.79 -15.87 -7.42
CA VAL A 25 4.12 -15.92 -8.85
C VAL A 25 2.84 -15.92 -9.69
N CYS A 26 1.86 -16.76 -9.35
CA CYS A 26 0.59 -16.84 -10.07
C CYS A 26 -0.18 -15.52 -10.03
N LEU A 27 -0.28 -14.89 -8.85
CA LEU A 27 -0.93 -13.60 -8.70
C LEU A 27 -0.16 -12.47 -9.38
N GLY A 28 1.18 -12.50 -9.35
CA GLY A 28 2.02 -11.55 -10.07
C GLY A 28 1.83 -11.63 -11.59
N ILE A 29 1.75 -12.84 -12.14
CA ILE A 29 1.45 -13.05 -13.57
C ILE A 29 0.05 -12.55 -13.90
N LEU A 30 -0.95 -12.86 -13.06
CA LEU A 30 -2.32 -12.39 -13.23
C LEU A 30 -2.41 -10.86 -13.16
N ALA A 31 -1.71 -10.24 -12.20
CA ALA A 31 -1.61 -8.79 -12.08
C ALA A 31 -0.95 -8.14 -13.30
N THR A 32 0.10 -8.76 -13.83
CA THR A 32 0.74 -8.31 -15.08
C THR A 32 -0.23 -8.38 -16.25
N TYR A 33 -0.96 -9.48 -16.39
CA TYR A 33 -1.94 -9.66 -17.46
C TYR A 33 -3.08 -8.65 -17.37
N THR A 34 -3.66 -8.45 -16.18
CA THR A 34 -4.75 -7.47 -15.99
C THR A 34 -4.26 -6.03 -16.21
N GLY A 35 -3.02 -5.70 -15.80
CA GLY A 35 -2.39 -4.42 -16.12
C GLY A 35 -2.17 -4.23 -17.62
N TYR A 36 -1.79 -5.27 -18.34
CA TYR A 36 -1.69 -5.25 -19.82
C TYR A 36 -3.05 -4.97 -20.47
N VAL A 37 -4.12 -5.61 -19.98
CA VAL A 37 -5.50 -5.36 -20.47
C VAL A 37 -5.91 -3.90 -20.24
N ILE A 38 -5.57 -3.30 -19.08
CA ILE A 38 -5.78 -1.87 -18.81
C ILE A 38 -5.06 -1.00 -19.84
N GLY A 39 -3.81 -1.33 -20.21
CA GLY A 39 -3.06 -0.64 -21.25
C GLY A 39 -3.75 -0.71 -22.63
N GLN A 40 -4.21 -1.90 -23.03
CA GLN A 40 -4.96 -2.09 -24.28
C GLN A 40 -6.27 -1.28 -24.27
N PHE A 41 -6.96 -1.29 -23.15
CA PHE A 41 -8.20 -0.54 -22.98
C PHE A 41 -7.97 0.98 -23.11
N LYS A 42 -6.89 1.50 -22.52
CA LYS A 42 -6.45 2.90 -22.65
C LYS A 42 -6.13 3.27 -24.10
N TRP A 43 -5.54 2.36 -24.88
CA TRP A 43 -5.25 2.62 -26.29
C TRP A 43 -6.52 2.71 -27.14
N LYS A 44 -7.51 1.84 -26.84
CA LYS A 44 -8.80 1.87 -27.52
C LYS A 44 -9.64 3.08 -27.16
N TYR A 45 -9.52 3.55 -25.91
CA TYR A 45 -10.28 4.68 -25.37
C TYR A 45 -9.33 5.73 -24.76
N PRO A 46 -8.69 6.58 -25.56
CA PRO A 46 -7.64 7.50 -25.09
C PRO A 46 -8.10 8.53 -24.05
N HIS A 47 -9.40 8.84 -24.00
CA HIS A 47 -9.99 9.81 -23.08
C HIS A 47 -10.08 9.32 -21.62
N ILE A 48 -9.97 8.01 -21.39
CA ILE A 48 -10.06 7.42 -20.06
C ILE A 48 -8.80 7.76 -19.25
N SER A 49 -8.98 8.26 -18.03
CA SER A 49 -7.90 8.64 -17.13
C SER A 49 -7.94 7.96 -15.76
N ASN A 50 -9.03 7.29 -15.43
CA ASN A 50 -9.24 6.62 -14.14
C ASN A 50 -10.21 5.44 -14.27
N MET A 51 -10.40 4.68 -13.19
CA MET A 51 -11.30 3.53 -13.17
C MET A 51 -12.77 3.90 -13.36
N ALA A 52 -13.20 5.08 -12.92
CA ALA A 52 -14.58 5.53 -13.11
C ALA A 52 -14.90 5.79 -14.59
N ASP A 53 -13.98 6.43 -15.33
CA ASP A 53 -14.15 6.63 -16.77
C ASP A 53 -14.21 5.26 -17.51
N ALA A 54 -13.41 4.28 -17.06
CA ALA A 54 -13.49 2.92 -17.61
C ALA A 54 -14.85 2.27 -17.29
N GLY A 55 -15.35 2.44 -16.07
CA GLY A 55 -16.68 1.99 -15.66
C GLY A 55 -17.79 2.58 -16.50
N GLU A 56 -17.68 3.85 -16.88
CA GLU A 56 -18.64 4.53 -17.75
C GLU A 56 -18.72 3.88 -19.14
N VAL A 57 -17.59 3.48 -19.69
CA VAL A 57 -17.55 2.78 -21.00
C VAL A 57 -18.15 1.39 -20.92
N ILE A 58 -17.97 0.67 -19.79
CA ILE A 58 -18.42 -0.72 -19.63
C ILE A 58 -19.92 -0.80 -19.29
N ALA A 59 -20.39 0.01 -18.34
CA ALA A 59 -21.72 -0.11 -17.76
C ALA A 59 -22.44 1.25 -17.60
N GLY A 60 -22.04 2.27 -18.36
CA GLY A 60 -22.65 3.60 -18.34
C GLY A 60 -22.50 4.31 -17.00
N ALA A 61 -23.49 5.12 -16.65
CA ALA A 61 -23.46 5.92 -15.42
C ALA A 61 -23.34 5.07 -14.14
N PHE A 62 -23.96 3.91 -14.09
CA PHE A 62 -23.86 2.99 -12.96
C PHE A 62 -22.42 2.48 -12.76
N GLY A 63 -21.76 2.04 -13.83
CA GLY A 63 -20.38 1.58 -13.78
C GLY A 63 -19.43 2.69 -13.35
N ARG A 64 -19.64 3.92 -13.81
CA ARG A 64 -18.88 5.09 -13.40
C ARG A 64 -18.96 5.33 -11.90
N GLU A 65 -20.15 5.32 -11.32
CA GLU A 65 -20.34 5.55 -9.89
C GLU A 65 -19.73 4.41 -9.06
N LEU A 66 -20.01 3.17 -9.43
CA LEU A 66 -19.53 1.99 -8.71
C LEU A 66 -18.01 1.92 -8.67
N LEU A 67 -17.35 2.01 -9.82
CA LEU A 67 -15.87 1.94 -9.88
C LEU A 67 -15.22 3.22 -9.34
N GLY A 68 -15.88 4.36 -9.45
CA GLY A 68 -15.40 5.61 -8.86
C GLY A 68 -15.40 5.60 -7.34
N ILE A 69 -16.46 5.14 -6.71
CA ILE A 69 -16.54 4.97 -5.25
C ILE A 69 -15.52 3.92 -4.80
N GLY A 70 -15.45 2.78 -5.49
CA GLY A 70 -14.48 1.74 -5.19
C GLY A 70 -13.04 2.23 -5.25
N GLN A 71 -12.69 3.05 -6.25
CA GLN A 71 -11.37 3.65 -6.37
C GLN A 71 -11.05 4.59 -5.20
N ILE A 72 -11.98 5.46 -4.79
CA ILE A 72 -11.78 6.37 -3.66
C ILE A 72 -11.58 5.59 -2.37
N LEU A 73 -12.47 4.64 -2.08
CA LEU A 73 -12.37 3.80 -0.89
C LEU A 73 -11.02 3.10 -0.83
N PHE A 74 -10.62 2.46 -1.93
CA PHE A 74 -9.34 1.78 -2.03
C PHE A 74 -8.15 2.72 -1.74
N LEU A 75 -8.12 3.91 -2.35
CA LEU A 75 -7.04 4.88 -2.14
C LEU A 75 -7.01 5.40 -0.69
N VAL A 76 -8.17 5.63 -0.05
CA VAL A 76 -8.24 6.05 1.35
C VAL A 76 -7.72 4.95 2.28
N PHE A 77 -8.04 3.69 2.01
CA PHE A 77 -7.48 2.58 2.79
C PHE A 77 -5.96 2.47 2.64
N ILE A 78 -5.42 2.69 1.43
CA ILE A 78 -3.97 2.77 1.24
C ILE A 78 -3.37 3.92 2.06
N MET A 79 -3.96 5.11 2.03
CA MET A 79 -3.52 6.24 2.84
C MET A 79 -3.51 5.88 4.33
N ALA A 80 -4.56 5.23 4.82
CA ALA A 80 -4.68 4.77 6.21
C ALA A 80 -3.58 3.75 6.56
N SER A 81 -3.28 2.80 5.68
CA SER A 81 -2.21 1.81 5.90
C SER A 81 -0.83 2.47 6.01
N HIS A 82 -0.56 3.50 5.22
CA HIS A 82 0.69 4.25 5.31
C HIS A 82 0.79 5.07 6.60
N LEU A 83 -0.33 5.65 7.08
CA LEU A 83 -0.37 6.32 8.39
C LEU A 83 -0.11 5.33 9.53
N LEU A 84 -0.80 4.19 9.53
CA LEU A 84 -0.58 3.16 10.54
C LEU A 84 0.88 2.69 10.56
N THR A 85 1.47 2.50 9.38
CA THR A 85 2.87 2.13 9.28
C THR A 85 3.82 3.22 9.78
N PHE A 86 3.48 4.48 9.53
CA PHE A 86 4.24 5.61 10.09
C PHE A 86 4.20 5.58 11.63
N VAL A 87 3.05 5.32 12.23
CA VAL A 87 2.91 5.16 13.70
C VAL A 87 3.78 4.02 14.21
N ILE A 88 3.74 2.85 13.56
CA ILE A 88 4.58 1.69 13.93
C ILE A 88 6.06 2.05 13.83
N ALA A 89 6.48 2.70 12.73
CA ALA A 89 7.86 3.13 12.54
C ALA A 89 8.32 4.09 13.65
N MET A 90 7.51 5.10 13.97
CA MET A 90 7.84 6.06 15.01
C MET A 90 7.88 5.42 16.40
N ASN A 91 6.94 4.55 16.73
CA ASN A 91 6.95 3.80 17.99
C ASN A 91 8.21 2.93 18.10
N THR A 92 8.61 2.26 17.03
CA THR A 92 9.83 1.43 17.02
C THR A 92 11.10 2.27 17.18
N ILE A 93 11.19 3.39 16.46
CA ILE A 93 12.39 4.26 16.48
C ILE A 93 12.54 4.93 17.86
N THR A 94 11.43 5.40 18.45
CA THR A 94 11.44 6.17 19.70
C THR A 94 11.24 5.32 20.96
N GLU A 95 11.06 4.00 20.80
CA GLU A 95 10.73 3.08 21.93
C GLU A 95 9.47 3.55 22.69
N HIS A 96 8.41 3.88 21.97
CA HIS A 96 7.18 4.43 22.54
C HIS A 96 7.40 5.76 23.32
N GLY A 97 8.24 6.64 22.77
CA GLY A 97 8.57 7.90 23.43
C GLY A 97 7.38 8.86 23.62
N THR A 98 6.26 8.63 22.94
CA THR A 98 5.00 9.35 23.13
C THR A 98 3.80 8.48 22.73
N CYS A 99 2.60 8.99 22.97
CA CYS A 99 1.35 8.33 22.62
C CYS A 99 1.24 8.05 21.10
N SER A 100 0.84 6.85 20.71
CA SER A 100 0.72 6.45 19.30
C SER A 100 -0.20 7.37 18.50
N ILE A 101 -1.28 7.89 19.12
CA ILE A 101 -2.21 8.85 18.50
C ILE A 101 -1.48 10.14 18.09
N VAL A 102 -0.52 10.60 18.87
CA VAL A 102 0.27 11.82 18.55
C VAL A 102 1.09 11.57 17.29
N PHE A 103 1.71 10.40 17.14
CA PHE A 103 2.42 10.03 15.90
C PHE A 103 1.46 9.94 14.72
N GLY A 104 0.24 9.42 14.91
CA GLY A 104 -0.79 9.38 13.88
C GLY A 104 -1.17 10.79 13.38
N VAL A 105 -1.40 11.74 14.29
CA VAL A 105 -1.68 13.14 13.95
C VAL A 105 -0.49 13.79 13.24
N VAL A 106 0.74 13.58 13.72
CA VAL A 106 1.96 14.12 13.08
C VAL A 106 2.10 13.55 11.67
N GLY A 107 1.94 12.23 11.48
CA GLY A 107 1.98 11.57 10.18
C GLY A 107 0.92 12.12 9.22
N MET A 108 -0.32 12.30 9.71
CA MET A 108 -1.41 12.90 8.93
C MET A 108 -1.06 14.33 8.48
N VAL A 109 -0.59 15.20 9.38
CA VAL A 109 -0.24 16.58 9.07
C VAL A 109 0.91 16.66 8.06
N VAL A 110 1.98 15.89 8.28
CA VAL A 110 3.12 15.85 7.38
C VAL A 110 2.69 15.37 5.98
N SER A 111 1.94 14.28 5.90
CA SER A 111 1.47 13.72 4.63
C SER A 111 0.50 14.66 3.91
N PHE A 112 -0.40 15.32 4.66
CA PHE A 112 -1.30 16.35 4.11
C PHE A 112 -0.52 17.51 3.50
N VAL A 113 0.43 18.10 4.23
CA VAL A 113 1.24 19.23 3.76
C VAL A 113 2.03 18.86 2.49
N LEU A 114 2.62 17.67 2.46
CA LEU A 114 3.35 17.19 1.30
C LEU A 114 2.43 16.86 0.10
N SER A 115 1.14 16.63 0.33
CA SER A 115 0.13 16.39 -0.73
C SER A 115 -0.44 17.68 -1.34
N LEU A 116 -0.17 18.85 -0.77
CA LEU A 116 -0.74 20.14 -1.25
C LEU A 116 -0.28 20.57 -2.65
N PRO A 117 0.95 20.30 -3.13
CA PRO A 117 1.36 20.67 -4.47
C PRO A 117 0.47 20.02 -5.53
N ARG A 118 -0.12 20.83 -6.42
CA ARG A 118 -1.07 20.37 -7.46
C ARG A 118 -0.42 19.69 -8.66
N THR A 119 0.91 19.75 -8.79
CA THR A 119 1.65 19.25 -9.97
C THR A 119 2.48 18.04 -9.62
N LEU A 120 2.24 16.94 -10.36
CA LEU A 120 3.00 15.69 -10.27
C LEU A 120 4.38 15.73 -10.93
N ALA A 121 4.77 16.85 -11.58
CA ALA A 121 6.02 16.94 -12.34
C ALA A 121 7.29 16.61 -11.53
N LYS A 122 7.26 16.78 -10.20
CA LYS A 122 8.36 16.40 -9.30
C LYS A 122 8.17 15.02 -8.65
N MET A 123 7.04 14.38 -8.86
CA MET A 123 6.71 13.08 -8.24
C MET A 123 7.58 11.94 -8.77
N SER A 124 8.10 12.04 -9.99
CA SER A 124 9.02 11.04 -10.55
C SER A 124 10.30 10.92 -9.71
N TRP A 125 10.87 12.05 -9.26
CA TRP A 125 12.02 12.02 -8.35
C TRP A 125 11.68 11.49 -6.96
N LEU A 126 10.51 11.84 -6.44
CA LEU A 126 10.03 11.31 -5.16
C LEU A 126 9.82 9.79 -5.24
N SER A 127 9.30 9.28 -6.35
CA SER A 127 9.14 7.84 -6.57
C SER A 127 10.49 7.11 -6.63
N LEU A 128 11.51 7.72 -7.23
CA LEU A 128 12.87 7.16 -7.27
C LEU A 128 13.48 7.11 -5.86
N VAL A 129 13.38 8.19 -5.09
CA VAL A 129 13.85 8.25 -3.70
C VAL A 129 13.12 7.21 -2.86
N SER A 130 11.80 7.10 -3.02
CA SER A 130 10.98 6.08 -2.36
C SER A 130 11.45 4.66 -2.68
N PHE A 131 11.73 4.36 -3.95
CA PHE A 131 12.21 3.04 -4.34
C PHE A 131 13.57 2.70 -3.73
N ILE A 132 14.54 3.61 -3.79
CA ILE A 132 15.87 3.39 -3.21
C ILE A 132 15.74 3.21 -1.69
N SER A 133 14.92 4.01 -1.03
CA SER A 133 14.67 3.96 0.40
C SER A 133 14.12 2.58 0.82
N ILE A 134 13.04 2.09 0.19
CA ILE A 134 12.46 0.79 0.56
C ILE A 134 13.39 -0.37 0.21
N LEU A 135 14.05 -0.33 -0.94
CA LEU A 135 15.00 -1.37 -1.33
C LEU A 135 16.13 -1.48 -0.30
N SER A 136 16.69 -0.35 0.14
CA SER A 136 17.72 -0.31 1.16
C SER A 136 17.24 -0.83 2.51
N ALA A 137 16.03 -0.44 2.94
CA ALA A 137 15.44 -0.92 4.19
C ALA A 137 15.24 -2.44 4.19
N VAL A 138 14.75 -2.98 3.07
CA VAL A 138 14.56 -4.42 2.87
C VAL A 138 15.89 -5.18 2.92
N ILE A 139 16.91 -4.69 2.23
CA ILE A 139 18.26 -5.30 2.24
C ILE A 139 18.82 -5.30 3.67
N VAL A 140 18.74 -4.18 4.40
CA VAL A 140 19.17 -4.08 5.80
C VAL A 140 18.42 -5.09 6.67
N THR A 141 17.11 -5.22 6.49
CA THR A 141 16.31 -6.20 7.24
C THR A 141 16.71 -7.63 6.93
N MET A 142 16.88 -7.98 5.64
CA MET A 142 17.31 -9.32 5.24
C MET A 142 18.67 -9.69 5.82
N ILE A 143 19.64 -8.75 5.80
CA ILE A 143 20.95 -8.95 6.40
C ILE A 143 20.83 -9.12 7.92
N GLY A 144 20.05 -8.25 8.58
CA GLY A 144 19.86 -8.30 10.03
C GLY A 144 19.20 -9.58 10.51
N VAL A 145 18.14 -10.04 9.84
CA VAL A 145 17.48 -11.32 10.14
C VAL A 145 18.40 -12.51 9.80
N GLY A 146 19.18 -12.41 8.71
CA GLY A 146 20.14 -13.43 8.33
C GLY A 146 21.28 -13.62 9.36
N ILE A 147 21.74 -12.55 9.99
CA ILE A 147 22.80 -12.60 11.03
C ILE A 147 22.26 -13.17 12.35
N THR A 148 21.08 -12.73 12.77
CA THR A 148 20.49 -13.16 14.05
C THR A 148 19.82 -14.51 13.97
N ALA A 149 19.29 -14.87 12.78
CA ALA A 149 18.57 -16.12 12.47
C ALA A 149 17.63 -16.60 13.59
N PRO A 150 16.70 -15.72 14.08
CA PRO A 150 15.94 -15.97 15.31
C PRO A 150 15.01 -17.17 15.21
N GLY A 151 14.60 -17.58 14.01
CA GLY A 151 13.62 -18.65 13.76
C GLY A 151 14.13 -19.77 12.88
N SER A 152 15.45 -19.96 12.74
CA SER A 152 16.03 -20.97 11.84
C SER A 152 15.58 -22.40 12.12
N ASP A 153 15.19 -22.71 13.36
CA ASP A 153 14.77 -24.03 13.83
C ASP A 153 13.25 -24.25 13.77
N THR A 154 12.47 -23.19 13.49
CA THR A 154 11.00 -23.23 13.46
C THR A 154 10.43 -23.34 12.05
N ILE A 155 11.27 -23.63 11.06
CA ILE A 155 10.87 -23.68 9.65
C ILE A 155 9.99 -24.91 9.41
N GLN A 156 8.78 -24.67 8.93
CA GLN A 156 7.86 -25.72 8.51
C GLN A 156 7.61 -25.60 7.00
N ALA A 157 7.74 -26.71 6.28
CA ALA A 157 7.45 -26.74 4.84
C ALA A 157 5.96 -26.61 4.53
N THR A 158 5.10 -27.02 5.45
CA THR A 158 3.63 -26.93 5.36
C THR A 158 3.03 -26.75 6.76
N VAL A 159 2.19 -25.74 6.94
CA VAL A 159 1.38 -25.51 8.16
C VAL A 159 -0.07 -25.80 7.83
N ASP A 160 -0.77 -26.53 8.67
CA ASP A 160 -2.23 -26.65 8.58
C ASP A 160 -2.84 -25.32 9.03
N THR A 161 -3.38 -24.58 8.08
CA THR A 161 -4.03 -23.30 8.36
C THR A 161 -5.54 -23.42 8.10
N ASN A 162 -6.34 -22.70 8.87
CA ASN A 162 -7.76 -22.63 8.59
C ASN A 162 -8.04 -21.74 7.35
N LEU A 163 -9.21 -21.90 6.76
CA LEU A 163 -9.60 -21.14 5.56
C LEU A 163 -9.48 -19.62 5.73
N PHE A 164 -9.72 -19.13 6.93
CA PHE A 164 -9.64 -17.71 7.26
C PHE A 164 -8.22 -17.15 7.16
N HIS A 165 -7.24 -17.77 7.82
CA HIS A 165 -5.84 -17.34 7.73
C HIS A 165 -5.29 -17.49 6.32
N GLY A 166 -5.62 -18.59 5.63
CA GLY A 166 -5.24 -18.79 4.24
C GLY A 166 -5.79 -17.70 3.32
N PHE A 167 -7.06 -17.32 3.48
CA PHE A 167 -7.68 -16.26 2.70
C PHE A 167 -7.09 -14.88 3.01
N THR A 168 -6.83 -14.57 4.28
CA THR A 168 -6.17 -13.33 4.70
C THR A 168 -4.80 -13.18 4.05
N ALA A 169 -4.00 -14.24 4.04
CA ALA A 169 -2.67 -14.20 3.42
C ALA A 169 -2.73 -14.01 1.90
N VAL A 170 -3.65 -14.69 1.19
CA VAL A 170 -3.86 -14.47 -0.25
C VAL A 170 -4.26 -13.03 -0.52
N THR A 171 -5.16 -12.46 0.30
CA THR A 171 -5.59 -11.06 0.18
C THR A 171 -4.44 -10.09 0.32
N ASN A 172 -3.52 -10.34 1.25
CA ASN A 172 -2.34 -9.50 1.43
C ASN A 172 -1.41 -9.54 0.21
N ILE A 173 -1.26 -10.72 -0.44
CA ILE A 173 -0.52 -10.81 -1.71
C ILE A 173 -1.23 -10.05 -2.82
N VAL A 174 -2.56 -10.17 -2.95
CA VAL A 174 -3.36 -9.40 -3.92
C VAL A 174 -3.17 -7.90 -3.71
N PHE A 175 -3.20 -7.46 -2.45
CA PHE A 175 -2.98 -6.04 -2.11
C PHE A 175 -1.56 -5.58 -2.50
N ALA A 176 -0.55 -6.42 -2.37
CA ALA A 176 0.82 -6.11 -2.79
C ALA A 176 0.94 -5.83 -4.30
N PHE A 177 0.07 -6.42 -5.13
CA PHE A 177 0.01 -6.18 -6.57
C PHE A 177 -1.06 -5.17 -6.99
N SER A 178 -1.55 -4.33 -6.09
CA SER A 178 -2.73 -3.49 -6.30
C SER A 178 -2.49 -2.17 -7.05
N GLY A 179 -1.37 -2.01 -7.74
CA GLY A 179 -1.02 -0.80 -8.51
C GLY A 179 -2.00 -0.42 -9.64
N HIS A 180 -2.99 -1.26 -9.95
CA HIS A 180 -3.94 -1.10 -11.05
C HIS A 180 -4.75 0.20 -10.99
N ALA A 181 -5.05 0.72 -9.79
CA ALA A 181 -5.77 1.97 -9.62
C ALA A 181 -5.03 3.18 -10.21
N ALA A 182 -3.70 3.10 -10.31
CA ALA A 182 -2.85 4.16 -10.85
C ALA A 182 -2.50 3.96 -12.35
N PHE A 183 -2.70 2.77 -12.92
CA PHE A 183 -2.21 2.43 -14.26
C PHE A 183 -2.79 3.31 -15.37
N PHE A 184 -4.07 3.69 -15.31
CA PHE A 184 -4.64 4.63 -16.29
C PHE A 184 -3.95 5.99 -16.26
N GLY A 185 -3.69 6.51 -15.06
CA GLY A 185 -2.96 7.77 -14.87
C GLY A 185 -1.52 7.68 -15.36
N LEU A 186 -0.81 6.60 -14.98
CA LEU A 186 0.58 6.38 -15.42
C LEU A 186 0.69 6.22 -16.93
N ALA A 187 -0.22 5.47 -17.56
CA ALA A 187 -0.24 5.33 -19.02
C ALA A 187 -0.52 6.66 -19.74
N ALA A 188 -1.29 7.55 -19.12
CA ALA A 188 -1.57 8.88 -19.68
C ALA A 188 -0.39 9.85 -19.57
N GLU A 189 0.51 9.65 -18.60
CA GLU A 189 1.70 10.51 -18.38
C GLU A 189 2.93 10.05 -19.20
N LEU A 190 2.90 8.87 -19.81
CA LEU A 190 3.97 8.40 -20.67
C LEU A 190 4.05 9.24 -21.95
N LYS A 191 5.28 9.60 -22.34
CA LYS A 191 5.55 10.31 -23.60
C LYS A 191 4.97 9.55 -24.81
N ASN A 192 5.03 8.23 -24.77
CA ASN A 192 4.41 7.35 -25.77
C ASN A 192 3.59 6.28 -24.99
N PRO A 193 2.26 6.36 -24.98
CA PRO A 193 1.41 5.39 -24.28
C PRO A 193 1.60 3.93 -24.76
N ARG A 194 2.15 3.73 -25.98
CA ARG A 194 2.45 2.38 -26.52
C ARG A 194 3.61 1.68 -25.80
N ASP A 195 4.43 2.42 -25.04
CA ASP A 195 5.51 1.83 -24.25
C ASP A 195 5.05 1.36 -22.86
N PHE A 196 3.78 1.61 -22.49
CA PHE A 196 3.21 1.16 -21.21
C PHE A 196 3.39 -0.34 -20.95
N PRO A 197 3.15 -1.28 -21.90
CA PRO A 197 3.37 -2.71 -21.63
C PRO A 197 4.82 -3.05 -21.31
N LYS A 198 5.79 -2.40 -21.95
CA LYS A 198 7.22 -2.63 -21.66
C LYS A 198 7.56 -2.17 -20.24
N ALA A 199 7.07 -0.98 -19.87
CA ALA A 199 7.26 -0.45 -18.54
C ALA A 199 6.56 -1.34 -17.47
N LEU A 200 5.36 -1.84 -17.76
CA LEU A 200 4.62 -2.75 -16.90
C LEU A 200 5.36 -4.08 -16.67
N VAL A 201 5.82 -4.73 -17.75
CA VAL A 201 6.55 -5.99 -17.64
C VAL A 201 7.83 -5.81 -16.85
N LEU A 202 8.58 -4.72 -17.10
CA LEU A 202 9.79 -4.41 -16.33
C LEU A 202 9.47 -4.21 -14.85
N LEU A 203 8.45 -3.40 -14.52
CA LEU A 203 8.01 -3.14 -13.15
C LEU A 203 7.64 -4.44 -12.44
N GLN A 204 6.76 -5.23 -13.04
CA GLN A 204 6.25 -6.46 -12.42
C GLN A 204 7.35 -7.54 -12.29
N SER A 205 8.28 -7.62 -13.24
CA SER A 205 9.41 -8.54 -13.13
C SER A 205 10.32 -8.19 -11.95
N ILE A 206 10.59 -6.90 -11.73
CA ILE A 206 11.37 -6.42 -10.60
C ILE A 206 10.61 -6.70 -9.29
N ASP A 207 9.32 -6.35 -9.22
CA ASP A 207 8.51 -6.53 -8.01
C ASP A 207 8.39 -8.01 -7.62
N ILE A 208 8.06 -8.90 -8.57
CA ILE A 208 7.96 -10.34 -8.32
C ILE A 208 9.31 -10.90 -7.83
N SER A 209 10.41 -10.53 -8.47
CA SER A 209 11.75 -10.99 -8.09
C SER A 209 12.13 -10.54 -6.70
N LEU A 210 11.90 -9.27 -6.36
CA LEU A 210 12.18 -8.73 -5.04
C LEU A 210 11.32 -9.39 -3.97
N TYR A 211 10.03 -9.62 -4.24
CA TYR A 211 9.12 -10.29 -3.31
C TYR A 211 9.56 -11.72 -3.03
N ILE A 212 9.95 -12.49 -4.06
CA ILE A 212 10.44 -13.86 -3.89
C ILE A 212 11.70 -13.89 -3.05
N VAL A 213 12.71 -13.07 -3.41
CA VAL A 213 13.99 -13.05 -2.68
C VAL A 213 13.79 -12.69 -1.22
N ALA A 214 13.03 -11.66 -0.97
CA ALA A 214 12.77 -11.18 0.37
C ALA A 214 11.93 -12.20 1.19
N ALA A 215 10.89 -12.78 0.57
CA ALA A 215 10.08 -13.82 1.19
C ALA A 215 10.94 -15.01 1.62
N VAL A 216 11.76 -15.52 0.70
CA VAL A 216 12.62 -16.68 0.96
C VAL A 216 13.63 -16.38 2.07
N VAL A 217 14.33 -15.25 1.99
CA VAL A 217 15.37 -14.90 2.96
C VAL A 217 14.77 -14.67 4.36
N ILE A 218 13.72 -13.87 4.46
CA ILE A 218 13.13 -13.53 5.76
C ILE A 218 12.51 -14.77 6.40
N TYR A 219 11.81 -15.61 5.64
CA TYR A 219 11.24 -16.84 6.17
C TYR A 219 12.31 -17.86 6.54
N ARG A 220 13.36 -18.01 5.74
CA ARG A 220 14.46 -18.96 5.99
C ARG A 220 15.18 -18.69 7.31
N TYR A 221 15.32 -17.44 7.70
CA TYR A 221 16.06 -17.05 8.88
C TYR A 221 15.17 -16.55 10.03
N GLY A 222 14.01 -15.97 9.72
CA GLY A 222 13.04 -15.49 10.71
C GLY A 222 12.07 -16.57 11.22
N GLY A 223 11.85 -17.65 10.43
CA GLY A 223 10.98 -18.75 10.82
C GLY A 223 9.48 -18.37 10.89
N ALA A 224 8.76 -19.02 11.80
CA ALA A 224 7.32 -18.81 11.99
C ALA A 224 6.97 -17.51 12.73
N ASP A 225 7.90 -16.91 13.46
CA ASP A 225 7.69 -15.75 14.35
C ASP A 225 8.05 -14.42 13.68
N VAL A 226 7.99 -14.34 12.36
CA VAL A 226 8.25 -13.08 11.62
C VAL A 226 7.22 -12.02 12.02
N ALA A 227 7.73 -10.85 12.45
CA ALA A 227 6.88 -9.72 12.83
C ALA A 227 6.09 -9.14 11.63
N SER A 228 4.96 -8.51 11.92
CA SER A 228 4.19 -7.71 10.96
C SER A 228 4.13 -6.26 11.43
N PRO A 229 4.86 -5.34 10.76
CA PRO A 229 5.72 -5.43 9.55
C PRO A 229 7.02 -6.24 9.73
N ALA A 230 7.44 -6.94 8.67
CA ALA A 230 8.64 -7.78 8.69
C ALA A 230 9.96 -7.02 9.02
N LEU A 231 9.99 -5.70 8.89
CA LEU A 231 11.11 -4.85 9.32
C LEU A 231 11.36 -4.94 10.83
N GLY A 232 10.34 -5.29 11.61
CA GLY A 232 10.43 -5.52 13.05
C GLY A 232 11.04 -6.86 13.45
N SER A 233 11.29 -7.78 12.51
CA SER A 233 11.82 -9.12 12.80
C SER A 233 13.31 -9.17 13.07
N ALA A 234 14.05 -8.11 12.74
CA ALA A 234 15.47 -8.00 13.01
C ALA A 234 15.74 -7.58 14.48
N SER A 235 17.02 -7.55 14.88
CA SER A 235 17.38 -7.05 16.21
C SER A 235 16.87 -5.61 16.41
N PRO A 236 16.63 -5.15 17.65
CA PRO A 236 16.04 -3.83 17.92
C PRO A 236 16.78 -2.67 17.23
N VAL A 237 18.11 -2.73 17.19
CA VAL A 237 18.93 -1.70 16.52
C VAL A 237 18.72 -1.72 15.01
N VAL A 238 18.74 -2.91 14.40
CA VAL A 238 18.57 -3.07 12.96
C VAL A 238 17.14 -2.67 12.54
N SER A 239 16.14 -3.02 13.35
CA SER A 239 14.75 -2.62 13.11
C SER A 239 14.60 -1.09 13.11
N LYS A 240 15.19 -0.39 14.08
CA LYS A 240 15.20 1.08 14.12
C LYS A 240 15.84 1.69 12.87
N VAL A 241 17.01 1.16 12.46
CA VAL A 241 17.70 1.60 11.24
C VAL A 241 16.84 1.34 9.99
N ALA A 242 16.26 0.14 9.88
CA ALA A 242 15.40 -0.23 8.76
C ALA A 242 14.16 0.67 8.65
N TYR A 243 13.47 0.91 9.76
CA TYR A 243 12.33 1.85 9.78
C TYR A 243 12.76 3.29 9.48
N GLY A 244 13.89 3.75 10.01
CA GLY A 244 14.44 5.07 9.72
C GLY A 244 14.70 5.27 8.22
N ILE A 245 15.31 4.28 7.57
CA ILE A 245 15.54 4.27 6.12
C ILE A 245 14.19 4.18 5.35
N ALA A 246 13.20 3.45 5.84
CA ALA A 246 11.91 3.28 5.20
C ALA A 246 10.96 4.50 5.35
N LEU A 247 11.19 5.41 6.32
CA LEU A 247 10.33 6.57 6.55
C LEU A 247 10.02 7.39 5.29
N PRO A 248 10.99 7.73 4.42
CA PRO A 248 10.69 8.45 3.19
C PRO A 248 9.68 7.72 2.31
N THR A 249 9.83 6.40 2.15
CA THR A 249 8.89 5.60 1.36
C THR A 249 7.50 5.59 1.97
N ILE A 250 7.39 5.40 3.28
CA ILE A 250 6.12 5.35 4.01
C ILE A 250 5.33 6.62 3.75
N ILE A 251 5.99 7.79 3.86
CA ILE A 251 5.35 9.09 3.65
C ILE A 251 5.05 9.31 2.17
N ILE A 252 6.03 9.14 1.29
CA ILE A 252 5.90 9.45 -0.14
C ILE A 252 4.81 8.60 -0.79
N ALA A 253 4.74 7.31 -0.48
CA ALA A 253 3.72 6.42 -1.04
C ALA A 253 2.30 6.82 -0.60
N GLY A 254 2.10 7.17 0.67
CA GLY A 254 0.84 7.74 1.15
C GLY A 254 0.46 9.03 0.44
N VAL A 255 1.42 9.94 0.28
CA VAL A 255 1.24 11.23 -0.43
C VAL A 255 0.84 11.02 -1.90
N ILE A 256 1.48 10.09 -2.62
CA ILE A 256 1.17 9.80 -4.03
C ILE A 256 -0.27 9.29 -4.15
N ASN A 257 -0.67 8.31 -3.33
CA ASN A 257 -2.03 7.77 -3.35
C ASN A 257 -3.07 8.82 -2.94
N GLY A 258 -2.78 9.64 -1.94
CA GLY A 258 -3.61 10.79 -1.55
C GLY A 258 -3.78 11.77 -2.69
N HIS A 259 -2.70 12.13 -3.38
CA HIS A 259 -2.77 13.04 -4.50
C HIS A 259 -3.62 12.50 -5.67
N ILE A 260 -3.56 11.20 -5.95
CA ILE A 260 -4.42 10.54 -6.95
C ILE A 260 -5.90 10.68 -6.54
N ALA A 261 -6.22 10.44 -5.26
CA ALA A 261 -7.56 10.57 -4.73
C ALA A 261 -8.08 12.02 -4.80
N PHE A 262 -7.24 13.01 -4.41
CA PHE A 262 -7.59 14.44 -4.49
C PHE A 262 -7.87 14.85 -5.94
N LYS A 263 -6.97 14.47 -6.86
CA LYS A 263 -7.09 14.80 -8.29
C LYS A 263 -8.39 14.21 -8.87
N TYR A 264 -8.71 12.98 -8.53
CA TYR A 264 -9.93 12.32 -8.99
C TYR A 264 -11.19 13.09 -8.53
N ILE A 265 -11.33 13.39 -7.23
CA ILE A 265 -12.48 14.12 -6.67
C ILE A 265 -12.54 15.54 -7.23
N TYR A 266 -11.39 16.22 -7.29
CA TYR A 266 -11.32 17.59 -7.80
C TYR A 266 -11.77 17.69 -9.26
N ILE A 267 -11.27 16.80 -10.13
CA ILE A 267 -11.68 16.74 -11.54
C ILE A 267 -13.19 16.46 -11.64
N ARG A 268 -13.71 15.58 -10.81
CA ARG A 268 -15.12 15.24 -10.84
C ARG A 268 -16.03 16.42 -10.47
N ILE A 269 -15.63 17.23 -9.48
CA ILE A 269 -16.40 18.40 -9.03
C ILE A 269 -16.34 19.55 -10.06
N PHE A 270 -15.17 19.78 -10.66
CA PHE A 270 -14.91 20.92 -11.52
C PHE A 270 -14.86 20.60 -13.01
N ARG A 271 -15.28 19.38 -13.42
CA ARG A 271 -15.31 18.96 -14.82
C ARG A 271 -16.19 19.93 -15.64
N GLY A 272 -15.64 20.43 -16.75
CA GLY A 272 -16.34 21.38 -17.62
C GLY A 272 -16.36 22.82 -17.14
N THR A 273 -15.64 23.15 -16.07
CA THR A 273 -15.47 24.53 -15.59
C THR A 273 -14.04 25.01 -15.83
N ASP A 274 -13.88 26.32 -16.07
CA ASP A 274 -12.55 26.96 -16.21
C ASP A 274 -11.67 26.80 -14.98
N ARG A 275 -12.25 26.43 -13.83
CA ARG A 275 -11.57 26.29 -12.54
C ARG A 275 -10.60 25.12 -12.48
N MET A 276 -10.69 24.15 -13.40
CA MET A 276 -9.71 23.07 -13.50
C MET A 276 -8.28 23.57 -13.67
N HIS A 277 -8.09 24.70 -14.38
CA HIS A 277 -6.78 25.24 -14.73
C HIS A 277 -6.42 26.56 -14.05
N LYS A 278 -7.42 27.24 -13.46
CA LYS A 278 -7.21 28.51 -12.75
C LYS A 278 -6.78 28.29 -11.29
N ARG A 279 -6.06 29.28 -10.75
CA ARG A 279 -5.65 29.31 -9.34
C ARG A 279 -6.48 30.33 -8.55
N ASP A 280 -7.81 30.20 -8.62
CA ASP A 280 -8.71 31.04 -7.83
C ASP A 280 -8.76 30.55 -6.38
N TRP A 281 -9.16 31.42 -5.46
CA TRP A 281 -9.34 31.07 -4.04
C TRP A 281 -10.26 29.88 -3.83
N ILE A 282 -11.32 29.75 -4.65
CA ILE A 282 -12.25 28.60 -4.61
C ILE A 282 -11.54 27.33 -5.05
N ALA A 283 -10.73 27.39 -6.11
CA ALA A 283 -10.01 26.24 -6.62
C ALA A 283 -8.94 25.74 -5.63
N VAL A 284 -8.22 26.69 -4.99
CA VAL A 284 -7.21 26.36 -3.97
C VAL A 284 -7.88 25.86 -2.69
N GLY A 285 -8.91 26.54 -2.22
CA GLY A 285 -9.66 26.17 -1.01
C GLY A 285 -10.33 24.79 -1.15
N SER A 286 -10.92 24.50 -2.32
CA SER A 286 -11.51 23.18 -2.58
C SER A 286 -10.46 22.06 -2.59
N TRP A 287 -9.29 22.30 -3.19
CA TRP A 287 -8.17 21.34 -3.18
C TRP A 287 -7.70 21.03 -1.76
N ILE A 288 -7.48 22.06 -0.96
CA ILE A 288 -7.09 21.94 0.46
C ILE A 288 -8.19 21.23 1.26
N GLY A 289 -9.45 21.60 1.08
CA GLY A 289 -10.59 20.99 1.78
C GLY A 289 -10.77 19.52 1.47
N ILE A 290 -10.68 19.12 0.19
CA ILE A 290 -10.74 17.73 -0.23
C ILE A 290 -9.58 16.95 0.39
N GLY A 291 -8.37 17.49 0.31
CA GLY A 291 -7.19 16.85 0.86
C GLY A 291 -7.27 16.63 2.36
N LEU A 292 -7.69 17.67 3.10
CA LEU A 292 -7.84 17.58 4.55
C LEU A 292 -8.91 16.55 4.93
N ALA A 293 -10.05 16.56 4.26
CA ALA A 293 -11.14 15.59 4.53
C ALA A 293 -10.68 14.14 4.32
N LEU A 294 -9.96 13.87 3.23
CA LEU A 294 -9.46 12.52 2.94
C LEU A 294 -8.37 12.07 3.92
N TRP A 295 -7.46 12.96 4.34
CA TRP A 295 -6.44 12.61 5.32
C TRP A 295 -7.01 12.42 6.72
N ILE A 296 -8.03 13.21 7.12
CA ILE A 296 -8.76 12.98 8.39
C ILE A 296 -9.47 11.63 8.34
N LEU A 297 -10.14 11.31 7.24
CA LEU A 297 -10.81 10.01 7.08
C LEU A 297 -9.80 8.86 7.15
N ALA A 298 -8.66 8.97 6.47
CA ALA A 298 -7.61 7.98 6.51
C ALA A 298 -7.02 7.81 7.93
N TRP A 299 -6.86 8.90 8.68
CA TRP A 299 -6.42 8.85 10.07
C TRP A 299 -7.44 8.16 10.98
N ILE A 300 -8.74 8.49 10.85
CA ILE A 300 -9.81 7.82 11.62
C ILE A 300 -9.80 6.31 11.35
N ILE A 301 -9.64 5.90 10.08
CA ILE A 301 -9.56 4.48 9.72
C ILE A 301 -8.32 3.82 10.33
N ALA A 302 -7.16 4.48 10.27
CA ALA A 302 -5.92 3.96 10.83
C ALA A 302 -6.00 3.75 12.35
N GLU A 303 -6.61 4.69 13.07
CA GLU A 303 -6.81 4.58 14.54
C GLU A 303 -7.90 3.57 14.91
N SER A 304 -8.91 3.40 14.06
CA SER A 304 -10.01 2.46 14.31
C SER A 304 -9.59 1.01 14.10
N ILE A 305 -8.55 0.75 13.33
CA ILE A 305 -8.08 -0.59 12.97
C ILE A 305 -6.57 -0.68 13.27
N PRO A 306 -6.21 -0.86 14.54
CA PRO A 306 -4.81 -0.77 14.97
C PRO A 306 -3.95 -1.95 14.51
N VAL A 307 -4.56 -3.03 14.02
CA VAL A 307 -3.83 -4.20 13.51
C VAL A 307 -3.71 -4.11 12.01
N PHE A 308 -2.49 -3.98 11.51
CA PHE A 308 -2.19 -3.77 10.09
C PHE A 308 -2.75 -4.88 9.18
N SER A 309 -2.61 -6.14 9.58
CA SER A 309 -3.19 -7.29 8.86
C SER A 309 -4.71 -7.22 8.76
N ASN A 310 -5.38 -6.76 9.80
CA ASN A 310 -6.84 -6.60 9.81
C ASN A 310 -7.29 -5.45 8.92
N LEU A 311 -6.55 -4.35 8.87
CA LEU A 311 -6.84 -3.25 7.95
C LEU A 311 -6.81 -3.71 6.48
N LEU A 312 -5.81 -4.49 6.10
CA LEU A 312 -5.69 -5.05 4.76
C LEU A 312 -6.76 -6.08 4.46
N SER A 313 -7.08 -6.93 5.41
CA SER A 313 -8.11 -7.98 5.25
C SER A 313 -9.53 -7.43 5.20
N LEU A 314 -9.81 -6.26 5.78
CA LEU A 314 -11.13 -5.63 5.74
C LEU A 314 -11.58 -5.29 4.31
N ILE A 315 -10.62 -4.94 3.43
CA ILE A 315 -10.92 -4.60 2.03
C ILE A 315 -11.55 -5.78 1.28
N VAL A 316 -11.26 -7.00 1.70
CA VAL A 316 -11.72 -8.24 1.02
C VAL A 316 -12.78 -9.00 1.80
N ARG A 317 -13.05 -8.63 3.04
CA ARG A 317 -13.95 -9.39 3.94
C ARG A 317 -15.43 -9.15 3.68
N SER A 318 -16.09 -10.18 3.14
CA SER A 318 -17.55 -10.36 3.22
C SER A 318 -17.96 -11.41 4.29
N ILE A 319 -17.04 -11.94 5.09
CA ILE A 319 -17.31 -13.03 6.06
C ILE A 319 -16.91 -12.58 7.48
N PRO A 320 -17.83 -12.60 8.47
CA PRO A 320 -17.51 -12.18 9.84
C PRO A 320 -16.58 -13.18 10.55
N PRO A 321 -15.65 -12.69 11.39
CA PRO A 321 -14.78 -13.55 12.20
C PRO A 321 -15.57 -14.29 13.28
N SER A 322 -15.06 -15.46 13.69
CA SER A 322 -15.62 -16.16 14.82
C SER A 322 -15.37 -15.37 16.12
N PRO A 323 -16.28 -15.44 17.11
CA PRO A 323 -16.13 -14.68 18.38
C PRO A 323 -14.86 -14.99 19.19
N ARG A 324 -14.21 -16.13 18.95
CA ARG A 324 -12.97 -16.54 19.64
C ARG A 324 -11.74 -15.76 19.16
N ASP A 325 -11.71 -15.40 17.88
CA ASP A 325 -10.55 -14.75 17.26
C ASP A 325 -10.49 -13.24 17.62
N MET A 326 -11.61 -12.66 18.09
CA MET A 326 -11.66 -11.27 18.58
C MET A 326 -11.05 -11.11 19.99
N LEU A 327 -11.15 -12.11 20.84
CA LEU A 327 -10.76 -11.99 22.27
C LEU A 327 -9.25 -12.19 22.50
N THR A 328 -8.56 -12.95 21.67
CA THR A 328 -7.13 -13.22 21.84
C THR A 328 -6.23 -12.09 21.34
N ASN A 329 -6.66 -11.32 20.33
CA ASN A 329 -5.90 -10.18 19.79
C ASN A 329 -6.13 -8.88 20.59
N GLU A 330 -7.24 -8.77 21.35
CA GLU A 330 -7.60 -7.55 22.08
C GLU A 330 -6.82 -7.37 23.40
N ILE A 331 -6.21 -8.43 23.92
CA ILE A 331 -5.52 -8.42 25.23
C ILE A 331 -4.02 -8.10 25.06
N SER A 332 -3.42 -8.35 23.89
CA SER A 332 -1.98 -8.17 23.67
C SER A 332 -1.57 -6.74 23.28
N ASP A 333 -2.48 -5.92 22.75
CA ASP A 333 -2.11 -4.64 22.11
C ASP A 333 -2.72 -3.39 22.78
N ARG A 334 -3.35 -3.52 23.94
CA ARG A 334 -3.80 -2.35 24.71
C ARG A 334 -2.68 -1.77 25.57
N SER A 335 -1.58 -1.36 25.00
CA SER A 335 -0.77 -0.26 25.53
C SER A 335 -1.18 1.05 24.84
N ILE A 336 -2.45 1.39 24.94
CA ILE A 336 -2.92 2.75 24.71
C ILE A 336 -2.50 3.55 25.93
N CYS A 337 -1.68 4.57 25.73
CA CYS A 337 -1.15 5.53 26.72
C CYS A 337 -1.33 5.20 28.18
#